data_ece17b720fc09f1f8ba61463f26ec3d4
#
_entry.id   ece17b720fc09f1f8ba61463f26ec3d4
#
_cell.length_a   1.000
_cell.length_b   1.000
_cell.length_c   1.000
_cell.angle_alpha   90.00
_cell.angle_beta   90.00
_cell.angle_gamma   90.00
#
_symmetry.space_group_name_H-M   'P 1'
#
loop_
_entity.id
_entity.type
_entity.pdbx_description
1 polymer ?
#
loop_
_entity_poly.entity_id
_entity_poly.type
_entity_poly.pdbx_seq_one_letter_code
_entity_poly.pdbx_strand_id
1 'polypeptide(L)'
;NISTIKKNIPLLLVRLQNEPEYYRGWVMLAKSYIITDQLMESSIAYERALSLKATDPVIYEEFISVLIKIDPKSNKEKILKYFNELLLLGNGDLNIYNMMLNYSIDINDAELTKSILSDIVSNPEIKDKDKYKLALDQMDNSDTFNLRVNITQESYSSLINYNYIFFILKEDGSKFPFAVVKFSNNALPKIFSINSSNKMISDSMIPKSVRLYVKGSNKPSVNDNMHDIYKSNIIDLSQSEEYIIHSQVILSSKTKHSPCH
;
A
#
# COMPACT_ATOMS: atom_id res chain seq x y z
N ASN A 1 4.70 -32.50 28.80
CA ASN A 1 5.87 -31.82 29.28
C ASN A 1 6.89 -31.69 28.13
N ILE A 2 7.43 -30.46 27.93
CA ILE A 2 8.40 -30.14 26.85
C ILE A 2 9.61 -31.08 26.87
N SER A 3 10.10 -31.45 28.06
CA SER A 3 11.22 -32.39 28.23
C SER A 3 10.95 -33.79 27.63
N THR A 4 9.72 -34.28 27.77
CA THR A 4 9.30 -35.57 27.17
C THR A 4 9.24 -35.47 25.66
N ILE A 5 8.75 -34.34 25.12
CA ILE A 5 8.69 -34.08 23.66
C ILE A 5 10.10 -34.06 23.09
N LYS A 6 11.03 -33.33 23.71
CA LYS A 6 12.46 -33.28 23.28
C LYS A 6 13.12 -34.68 23.24
N LYS A 7 12.80 -35.54 24.19
CA LYS A 7 13.30 -36.91 24.20
C LYS A 7 12.71 -37.80 23.10
N ASN A 8 11.47 -37.51 22.67
CA ASN A 8 10.79 -38.35 21.69
C ASN A 8 11.10 -37.93 20.24
N ILE A 9 11.56 -36.68 19.99
CA ILE A 9 11.94 -36.24 18.65
C ILE A 9 12.96 -37.18 17.97
N PRO A 10 14.08 -37.56 18.59
CA PRO A 10 15.04 -38.50 17.95
C PRO A 10 14.43 -39.87 17.61
N LEU A 11 13.55 -40.38 18.45
CA LEU A 11 12.87 -41.66 18.21
C LEU A 11 11.92 -41.54 17.00
N LEU A 12 11.21 -40.43 16.89
CA LEU A 12 10.33 -40.19 15.78
C LEU A 12 11.12 -40.00 14.47
N LEU A 13 12.26 -39.35 14.51
CA LEU A 13 13.16 -39.21 13.36
C LEU A 13 13.67 -40.57 12.85
N VAL A 14 14.12 -41.45 13.74
CA VAL A 14 14.51 -42.81 13.37
C VAL A 14 13.36 -43.58 12.73
N ARG A 15 12.17 -43.46 13.28
CA ARG A 15 10.97 -44.06 12.67
C ARG A 15 10.72 -43.54 11.26
N LEU A 16 10.79 -42.22 11.06
CA LEU A 16 10.56 -41.58 9.76
C LEU A 16 11.65 -41.89 8.73
N GLN A 17 12.87 -42.22 9.15
CA GLN A 17 13.89 -42.76 8.26
C GLN A 17 13.50 -44.13 7.70
N ASN A 18 12.85 -44.96 8.50
CA ASN A 18 12.39 -46.31 8.11
C ASN A 18 11.03 -46.25 7.37
N GLU A 19 10.19 -45.29 7.71
CA GLU A 19 8.83 -45.07 7.15
C GLU A 19 8.73 -43.67 6.56
N PRO A 20 9.46 -43.30 5.49
CA PRO A 20 9.53 -41.92 4.97
C PRO A 20 8.19 -41.40 4.40
N GLU A 21 7.26 -42.29 4.06
CA GLU A 21 5.92 -41.98 3.55
C GLU A 21 4.87 -41.85 4.66
N TYR A 22 5.29 -41.98 5.94
CA TYR A 22 4.36 -41.87 7.08
C TYR A 22 4.01 -40.41 7.34
N TYR A 23 3.08 -39.87 6.56
CA TYR A 23 2.60 -38.50 6.59
C TYR A 23 2.25 -37.97 8.00
N ARG A 24 1.47 -38.78 8.79
CA ARG A 24 1.10 -38.38 10.17
C ARG A 24 2.30 -38.22 11.08
N GLY A 25 3.35 -39.02 10.87
CA GLY A 25 4.59 -38.89 11.60
C GLY A 25 5.30 -37.58 11.32
N TRP A 26 5.33 -37.13 10.08
CA TRP A 26 5.89 -35.82 9.73
C TRP A 26 5.11 -34.67 10.36
N VAL A 27 3.76 -34.74 10.39
CA VAL A 27 2.93 -33.75 11.11
C VAL A 27 3.22 -33.74 12.61
N MET A 28 3.35 -34.93 13.24
CA MET A 28 3.72 -35.04 14.66
C MET A 28 5.10 -34.45 14.94
N LEU A 29 6.05 -34.66 14.06
CA LEU A 29 7.40 -34.09 14.16
C LEU A 29 7.35 -32.57 14.07
N ALA A 30 6.62 -32.01 13.09
CA ALA A 30 6.44 -30.59 12.92
C ALA A 30 5.84 -29.93 14.17
N LYS A 31 4.76 -30.50 14.72
CA LYS A 31 4.14 -30.05 15.98
C LYS A 31 5.07 -30.13 17.17
N SER A 32 5.90 -31.18 17.23
CA SER A 32 6.90 -31.34 18.29
C SER A 32 7.96 -30.23 18.23
N TYR A 33 8.36 -29.86 17.02
CA TYR A 33 9.30 -28.77 16.80
C TYR A 33 8.69 -27.40 17.16
N ILE A 34 7.41 -27.14 16.89
CA ILE A 34 6.75 -25.91 17.36
C ILE A 34 6.81 -25.79 18.88
N ILE A 35 6.46 -26.89 19.61
CA ILE A 35 6.44 -26.91 21.07
C ILE A 35 7.85 -26.69 21.66
N THR A 36 8.88 -27.08 20.92
CA THR A 36 10.29 -26.94 21.35
C THR A 36 10.98 -25.70 20.78
N ASP A 37 10.22 -24.80 20.14
CA ASP A 37 10.67 -23.54 19.56
C ASP A 37 11.70 -23.70 18.42
N GLN A 38 11.57 -24.78 17.66
CA GLN A 38 12.41 -25.12 16.51
C GLN A 38 11.62 -24.90 15.21
N LEU A 39 11.31 -23.62 14.92
CA LEU A 39 10.37 -23.26 13.84
C LEU A 39 10.89 -23.63 12.44
N MET A 40 12.21 -23.55 12.21
CA MET A 40 12.79 -23.92 10.91
C MET A 40 12.63 -25.41 10.64
N GLU A 41 12.95 -26.25 11.62
CA GLU A 41 12.78 -27.72 11.55
C GLU A 41 11.31 -28.10 11.42
N SER A 42 10.43 -27.36 12.10
CA SER A 42 8.99 -27.52 11.95
C SER A 42 8.54 -27.25 10.51
N SER A 43 9.05 -26.20 9.89
CA SER A 43 8.69 -25.86 8.50
C SER A 43 9.11 -26.96 7.52
N ILE A 44 10.29 -27.55 7.69
CA ILE A 44 10.78 -28.64 6.86
C ILE A 44 9.89 -29.89 7.02
N ALA A 45 9.51 -30.20 8.26
CA ALA A 45 8.67 -31.35 8.54
C ALA A 45 7.24 -31.19 7.98
N TYR A 46 6.65 -30.00 8.07
CA TYR A 46 5.35 -29.70 7.42
C TYR A 46 5.44 -29.78 5.90
N GLU A 47 6.50 -29.23 5.31
CA GLU A 47 6.68 -29.30 3.85
C GLU A 47 6.78 -30.74 3.36
N ARG A 48 7.49 -31.61 4.11
CA ARG A 48 7.54 -33.03 3.82
C ARG A 48 6.17 -33.69 3.96
N ALA A 49 5.43 -33.38 5.03
CA ALA A 49 4.06 -33.88 5.22
C ALA A 49 3.15 -33.49 4.03
N LEU A 50 3.18 -32.22 3.62
CA LEU A 50 2.39 -31.71 2.51
C LEU A 50 2.79 -32.34 1.16
N SER A 51 4.07 -32.64 0.94
CA SER A 51 4.53 -33.33 -0.27
C SER A 51 4.06 -34.77 -0.40
N LEU A 52 3.76 -35.42 0.71
CA LEU A 52 3.31 -36.81 0.72
C LEU A 52 1.81 -36.98 0.46
N LYS A 53 1.01 -36.15 1.00
CA LYS A 53 -0.44 -36.03 0.74
C LYS A 53 -1.07 -35.12 1.82
N ALA A 54 -1.34 -33.90 1.53
CA ALA A 54 -2.14 -33.13 2.43
C ALA A 54 -3.43 -32.68 1.77
N THR A 55 -4.51 -33.28 2.21
CA THR A 55 -5.87 -32.83 1.91
C THR A 55 -6.56 -32.29 3.17
N ASP A 56 -5.78 -32.16 4.26
CA ASP A 56 -6.30 -31.64 5.54
C ASP A 56 -6.00 -30.14 5.66
N PRO A 57 -7.02 -29.27 5.56
CA PRO A 57 -6.81 -27.82 5.64
C PRO A 57 -6.06 -27.35 6.88
N VAL A 58 -6.26 -28.02 8.02
CA VAL A 58 -5.62 -27.67 9.30
C VAL A 58 -4.09 -27.69 9.20
N ILE A 59 -3.53 -28.60 8.40
CA ILE A 59 -2.07 -28.70 8.24
C ILE A 59 -1.52 -27.53 7.44
N TYR A 60 -2.24 -27.07 6.43
CA TYR A 60 -1.88 -25.87 5.70
C TYR A 60 -1.89 -24.63 6.60
N GLU A 61 -2.95 -24.47 7.41
CA GLU A 61 -3.08 -23.34 8.34
C GLU A 61 -1.93 -23.34 9.36
N GLU A 62 -1.61 -24.49 9.94
CA GLU A 62 -0.50 -24.65 10.89
C GLU A 62 0.84 -24.33 10.21
N PHE A 63 1.08 -24.83 8.99
CA PHE A 63 2.31 -24.56 8.25
C PHE A 63 2.46 -23.10 7.86
N ILE A 64 1.42 -22.47 7.35
CA ILE A 64 1.39 -21.04 7.03
C ILE A 64 1.72 -20.22 8.30
N SER A 65 1.11 -20.57 9.43
CA SER A 65 1.38 -19.93 10.71
C SER A 65 2.85 -20.03 11.13
N VAL A 66 3.50 -21.17 10.88
CA VAL A 66 4.95 -21.36 11.12
C VAL A 66 5.79 -20.47 10.20
N LEU A 67 5.47 -20.42 8.92
CA LEU A 67 6.20 -19.58 7.94
C LEU A 67 6.09 -18.08 8.29
N ILE A 68 4.91 -17.63 8.73
CA ILE A 68 4.68 -16.25 9.19
C ILE A 68 5.53 -15.96 10.43
N LYS A 69 5.62 -16.89 11.38
CA LYS A 69 6.43 -16.73 12.60
C LYS A 69 7.94 -16.71 12.34
N ILE A 70 8.42 -17.42 11.32
CA ILE A 70 9.83 -17.42 10.94
C ILE A 70 10.22 -16.07 10.35
N ASP A 71 9.61 -15.68 9.25
CA ASP A 71 9.79 -14.40 8.58
C ASP A 71 8.64 -14.20 7.57
N PRO A 72 7.66 -13.33 7.88
CA PRO A 72 6.48 -13.15 7.05
C PRO A 72 6.80 -12.53 5.69
N LYS A 73 7.84 -11.71 5.58
CA LYS A 73 8.20 -11.03 4.33
C LYS A 73 9.04 -11.90 3.42
N SER A 74 10.08 -12.53 3.95
CA SER A 74 10.96 -13.41 3.18
C SER A 74 10.25 -14.68 2.68
N ASN A 75 9.24 -15.15 3.42
CA ASN A 75 8.44 -16.31 3.04
C ASN A 75 7.19 -15.97 2.22
N LYS A 76 7.00 -14.71 1.77
CA LYS A 76 5.76 -14.24 1.13
C LYS A 76 5.30 -15.16 -0.01
N GLU A 77 6.16 -15.46 -0.96
CA GLU A 77 5.80 -16.32 -2.11
C GLU A 77 5.33 -17.71 -1.67
N LYS A 78 6.04 -18.30 -0.70
CA LYS A 78 5.71 -19.62 -0.15
C LYS A 78 4.39 -19.59 0.62
N ILE A 79 4.17 -18.55 1.44
CA ILE A 79 2.92 -18.33 2.18
C ILE A 79 1.74 -18.21 1.21
N LEU A 80 1.85 -17.37 0.16
CA LEU A 80 0.80 -17.19 -0.83
C LEU A 80 0.50 -18.46 -1.61
N LYS A 81 1.54 -19.24 -1.98
CA LYS A 81 1.36 -20.55 -2.60
C LYS A 81 0.46 -21.44 -1.75
N TYR A 82 0.78 -21.60 -0.45
CA TYR A 82 0.00 -22.47 0.42
C TYR A 82 -1.37 -21.92 0.78
N PHE A 83 -1.57 -20.61 0.83
CA PHE A 83 -2.90 -20.02 0.91
C PHE A 83 -3.76 -20.38 -0.31
N ASN A 84 -3.20 -20.30 -1.51
CA ASN A 84 -3.93 -20.67 -2.73
C ASN A 84 -4.29 -22.16 -2.76
N GLU A 85 -3.38 -23.05 -2.33
CA GLU A 85 -3.69 -24.47 -2.20
C GLU A 85 -4.79 -24.71 -1.15
N LEU A 86 -4.76 -24.00 -0.04
CA LEU A 86 -5.77 -24.06 1.02
C LEU A 86 -7.14 -23.55 0.53
N LEU A 87 -7.18 -22.47 -0.26
CA LEU A 87 -8.41 -21.97 -0.88
C LEU A 87 -9.05 -23.00 -1.81
N LEU A 88 -8.24 -23.73 -2.57
CA LEU A 88 -8.72 -24.80 -3.45
C LEU A 88 -9.34 -25.96 -2.65
N LEU A 89 -8.75 -26.31 -1.50
CA LEU A 89 -9.27 -27.35 -0.60
C LEU A 89 -10.53 -26.91 0.13
N GLY A 90 -10.60 -25.63 0.53
CA GLY A 90 -11.70 -25.05 1.29
C GLY A 90 -12.83 -24.46 0.44
N ASN A 91 -12.85 -24.70 -0.88
CA ASN A 91 -13.84 -24.12 -1.81
C ASN A 91 -14.01 -22.59 -1.68
N GLY A 92 -12.93 -21.89 -1.40
CA GLY A 92 -12.96 -20.42 -1.23
C GLY A 92 -13.58 -19.95 0.08
N ASP A 93 -13.35 -20.68 1.16
CA ASP A 93 -13.86 -20.32 2.50
C ASP A 93 -13.41 -18.90 2.89
N LEU A 94 -14.35 -18.11 3.37
CA LEU A 94 -14.13 -16.73 3.82
C LEU A 94 -13.12 -16.64 4.98
N ASN A 95 -13.02 -17.67 5.82
CA ASN A 95 -12.02 -17.68 6.91
C ASN A 95 -10.60 -17.68 6.36
N ILE A 96 -10.35 -18.42 5.27
CA ILE A 96 -9.05 -18.48 4.61
C ILE A 96 -8.70 -17.10 4.01
N TYR A 97 -9.67 -16.46 3.34
CA TYR A 97 -9.50 -15.09 2.84
C TYR A 97 -9.21 -14.10 3.97
N ASN A 98 -9.89 -14.21 5.11
CA ASN A 98 -9.60 -13.36 6.27
C ASN A 98 -8.20 -13.60 6.84
N MET A 99 -7.71 -14.83 6.85
CA MET A 99 -6.31 -15.13 7.23
C MET A 99 -5.32 -14.48 6.26
N MET A 100 -5.56 -14.59 4.95
CA MET A 100 -4.74 -13.93 3.93
C MET A 100 -4.78 -12.40 4.07
N LEU A 101 -5.96 -11.84 4.35
CA LEU A 101 -6.15 -10.41 4.53
C LEU A 101 -5.37 -9.89 5.76
N ASN A 102 -5.49 -10.57 6.90
CA ASN A 102 -4.72 -10.23 8.09
C ASN A 102 -3.21 -10.29 7.82
N TYR A 103 -2.75 -11.35 7.16
CA TYR A 103 -1.35 -11.47 6.77
C TYR A 103 -0.89 -10.30 5.90
N SER A 104 -1.67 -9.91 4.88
CA SER A 104 -1.30 -8.80 3.99
C SER A 104 -1.23 -7.45 4.70
N ILE A 105 -2.11 -7.23 5.69
CA ILE A 105 -2.12 -6.05 6.55
C ILE A 105 -0.88 -6.04 7.46
N ASP A 106 -0.57 -7.17 8.09
CA ASP A 106 0.57 -7.31 9.02
C ASP A 106 1.92 -7.04 8.33
N ILE A 107 2.07 -7.45 7.06
CA ILE A 107 3.28 -7.14 6.28
C ILE A 107 3.25 -5.75 5.62
N ASN A 108 2.14 -5.01 5.77
CA ASN A 108 1.87 -3.71 5.17
C ASN A 108 1.96 -3.73 3.63
N ASP A 109 1.31 -4.70 3.01
CA ASP A 109 1.30 -4.90 1.56
C ASP A 109 -0.08 -4.50 0.99
N ALA A 110 -0.20 -3.24 0.61
CA ALA A 110 -1.46 -2.65 0.15
C ALA A 110 -1.97 -3.29 -1.15
N GLU A 111 -1.08 -3.63 -2.08
CA GLU A 111 -1.44 -4.28 -3.35
C GLU A 111 -2.02 -5.68 -3.11
N LEU A 112 -1.37 -6.46 -2.25
CA LEU A 112 -1.87 -7.77 -1.86
C LEU A 112 -3.21 -7.66 -1.14
N THR A 113 -3.35 -6.69 -0.21
CA THR A 113 -4.61 -6.43 0.50
C THR A 113 -5.74 -6.12 -0.47
N LYS A 114 -5.50 -5.25 -1.44
CA LYS A 114 -6.46 -4.88 -2.48
C LYS A 114 -6.85 -6.08 -3.36
N SER A 115 -5.88 -6.88 -3.78
CA SER A 115 -6.12 -8.10 -4.54
C SER A 115 -7.04 -9.07 -3.80
N ILE A 116 -6.75 -9.33 -2.52
CA ILE A 116 -7.56 -10.25 -1.70
C ILE A 116 -8.99 -9.70 -1.50
N LEU A 117 -9.14 -8.39 -1.25
CA LEU A 117 -10.47 -7.76 -1.15
C LEU A 117 -11.25 -7.91 -2.45
N SER A 118 -10.60 -7.71 -3.60
CA SER A 118 -11.22 -7.89 -4.92
C SER A 118 -11.67 -9.34 -5.13
N ASP A 119 -10.86 -10.32 -4.74
CA ASP A 119 -11.19 -11.75 -4.82
C ASP A 119 -12.40 -12.09 -3.94
N ILE A 120 -12.46 -11.58 -2.71
CA ILE A 120 -13.62 -11.75 -1.82
C ILE A 120 -14.89 -11.16 -2.45
N VAL A 121 -14.81 -9.93 -2.98
CA VAL A 121 -15.96 -9.23 -3.55
C VAL A 121 -16.47 -9.94 -4.81
N SER A 122 -15.58 -10.47 -5.64
CA SER A 122 -15.92 -11.16 -6.87
C SER A 122 -16.37 -12.62 -6.66
N ASN A 123 -16.03 -13.26 -5.55
CA ASN A 123 -16.37 -14.66 -5.29
C ASN A 123 -17.90 -14.84 -5.07
N PRO A 124 -18.63 -15.59 -5.94
CA PRO A 124 -20.07 -15.75 -5.82
C PRO A 124 -20.53 -16.54 -4.59
N GLU A 125 -19.68 -17.38 -4.01
CA GLU A 125 -20.00 -18.22 -2.85
C GLU A 125 -20.03 -17.42 -1.54
N ILE A 126 -19.39 -16.25 -1.50
CA ILE A 126 -19.36 -15.39 -0.30
C ILE A 126 -20.60 -14.48 -0.31
N LYS A 127 -21.43 -14.53 0.73
CA LYS A 127 -22.69 -13.79 0.82
C LYS A 127 -22.55 -12.40 1.45
N ASP A 128 -21.84 -12.28 2.57
CA ASP A 128 -21.71 -11.03 3.34
C ASP A 128 -20.47 -10.24 2.92
N LYS A 129 -20.56 -9.52 1.79
CA LYS A 129 -19.43 -8.81 1.14
C LYS A 129 -19.37 -7.32 1.45
N ASP A 130 -20.41 -6.72 2.03
CA ASP A 130 -20.55 -5.26 2.10
C ASP A 130 -19.37 -4.58 2.79
N LYS A 131 -18.87 -5.15 3.89
CA LYS A 131 -17.69 -4.61 4.59
C LYS A 131 -16.40 -4.67 3.75
N TYR A 132 -16.23 -5.74 2.95
CA TYR A 132 -15.05 -5.90 2.08
C TYR A 132 -15.14 -4.99 0.86
N LYS A 133 -16.34 -4.82 0.31
CA LYS A 133 -16.59 -3.86 -0.76
C LYS A 133 -16.31 -2.44 -0.29
N LEU A 134 -16.80 -2.06 0.89
CA LEU A 134 -16.52 -0.75 1.46
C LEU A 134 -15.01 -0.54 1.67
N ALA A 135 -14.30 -1.56 2.17
CA ALA A 135 -12.85 -1.49 2.35
C ALA A 135 -12.11 -1.35 1.00
N LEU A 136 -12.53 -2.09 -0.01
CA LEU A 136 -11.98 -2.01 -1.37
C LEU A 136 -12.23 -0.63 -1.99
N ASP A 137 -13.47 -0.11 -1.88
CA ASP A 137 -13.85 1.22 -2.35
C ASP A 137 -13.03 2.32 -1.65
N GLN A 138 -12.76 2.15 -0.35
CA GLN A 138 -11.88 3.06 0.40
C GLN A 138 -10.43 3.01 -0.07
N MET A 139 -9.91 1.83 -0.38
CA MET A 139 -8.56 1.68 -0.95
C MET A 139 -8.49 2.26 -2.36
N ASP A 140 -9.47 1.99 -3.20
CA ASP A 140 -9.54 2.55 -4.54
C ASP A 140 -9.62 4.08 -4.52
N ASN A 141 -10.40 4.64 -3.61
CA ASN A 141 -10.50 6.08 -3.42
C ASN A 141 -9.24 6.68 -2.77
N SER A 142 -8.48 5.92 -1.98
CA SER A 142 -7.22 6.38 -1.37
C SER A 142 -6.07 6.41 -2.37
N ASP A 143 -6.08 5.54 -3.39
CA ASP A 143 -5.02 5.46 -4.39
C ASP A 143 -5.21 6.43 -5.57
N THR A 144 -6.39 7.01 -5.68
CA THR A 144 -6.69 7.97 -6.73
C THR A 144 -7.23 9.28 -6.16
N PHE A 145 -6.71 10.37 -6.65
CA PHE A 145 -7.30 11.70 -6.47
C PHE A 145 -7.39 12.40 -7.80
N ASN A 146 -8.36 13.28 -7.91
CA ASN A 146 -8.54 14.12 -9.09
C ASN A 146 -9.05 15.50 -8.68
N LEU A 147 -8.13 16.43 -8.51
CA LEU A 147 -8.44 17.81 -8.20
C LEU A 147 -8.55 18.61 -9.49
N ARG A 148 -9.75 18.99 -9.88
CA ARG A 148 -9.98 19.88 -11.01
C ARG A 148 -9.64 21.31 -10.60
N VAL A 149 -8.75 21.94 -11.35
CA VAL A 149 -8.30 23.31 -11.11
C VAL A 149 -8.89 24.21 -12.17
N ASN A 150 -9.62 25.24 -11.75
CA ASN A 150 -10.19 26.27 -12.61
C ASN A 150 -9.49 27.62 -12.34
N ILE A 151 -8.93 28.23 -13.37
CA ILE A 151 -8.20 29.50 -13.29
C ILE A 151 -9.11 30.62 -13.78
N THR A 152 -9.44 31.58 -12.91
CA THR A 152 -10.21 32.73 -13.31
C THR A 152 -9.48 33.59 -14.35
N GLN A 153 -10.18 34.35 -15.14
CA GLN A 153 -9.58 35.20 -16.18
C GLN A 153 -8.53 36.18 -15.62
N GLU A 154 -8.79 36.71 -14.44
CA GLU A 154 -7.91 37.66 -13.77
C GLU A 154 -6.60 36.97 -13.32
N SER A 155 -6.70 35.79 -12.68
CA SER A 155 -5.54 35.00 -12.30
C SER A 155 -4.74 34.54 -13.50
N TYR A 156 -5.40 34.15 -14.59
CA TYR A 156 -4.77 33.72 -15.82
C TYR A 156 -3.83 34.79 -16.40
N SER A 157 -4.29 36.04 -16.44
CA SER A 157 -3.52 37.18 -16.95
C SER A 157 -2.21 37.41 -16.16
N SER A 158 -2.22 37.09 -14.88
CA SER A 158 -1.01 37.20 -14.04
C SER A 158 -0.06 36.04 -14.26
N LEU A 159 -0.56 34.83 -14.53
CA LEU A 159 0.24 33.62 -14.69
C LEU A 159 1.02 33.62 -15.99
N ILE A 160 0.48 34.09 -17.09
CA ILE A 160 1.12 34.09 -18.42
C ILE A 160 2.35 34.99 -18.52
N ASN A 161 2.66 35.79 -17.50
CA ASN A 161 3.89 36.60 -17.44
C ASN A 161 5.16 35.77 -17.19
N TYR A 162 5.02 34.51 -16.83
CA TYR A 162 6.13 33.58 -16.61
C TYR A 162 6.20 32.57 -17.74
N ASN A 163 7.42 32.15 -18.13
CA ASN A 163 7.59 31.15 -19.20
C ASN A 163 7.07 29.78 -18.79
N TYR A 164 7.14 29.45 -17.50
CA TYR A 164 6.66 28.19 -16.94
C TYR A 164 5.88 28.45 -15.66
N ILE A 165 4.75 27.75 -15.52
CA ILE A 165 3.89 27.80 -14.36
C ILE A 165 3.84 26.38 -13.75
N PHE A 166 4.08 26.31 -12.44
CA PHE A 166 4.05 25.08 -11.67
C PHE A 166 2.89 25.11 -10.69
N PHE A 167 2.05 24.08 -10.74
CA PHE A 167 1.00 23.81 -9.77
C PHE A 167 1.46 22.67 -8.89
N ILE A 168 1.65 22.95 -7.61
CA ILE A 168 2.32 22.10 -6.66
C ILE A 168 1.35 21.79 -5.52
N LEU A 169 0.95 20.54 -5.39
CA LEU A 169 0.24 20.07 -4.19
C LEU A 169 1.25 19.64 -3.15
N LYS A 170 1.05 20.11 -1.94
CA LYS A 170 1.94 19.83 -0.82
C LYS A 170 1.12 19.61 0.45
N GLU A 171 1.42 18.54 1.17
CA GLU A 171 0.87 18.31 2.50
C GLU A 171 1.34 19.39 3.47
N ASP A 172 0.47 19.82 4.36
CA ASP A 172 0.80 20.88 5.33
C ASP A 172 1.92 20.41 6.26
N GLY A 173 2.97 21.21 6.39
CA GLY A 173 4.18 20.86 7.14
C GLY A 173 5.22 20.00 6.40
N SER A 174 4.90 19.40 5.25
CA SER A 174 5.86 18.65 4.46
C SER A 174 6.89 19.56 3.78
N LYS A 175 8.15 19.09 3.65
CA LYS A 175 9.19 19.79 2.88
C LYS A 175 9.07 19.51 1.38
N PHE A 176 8.58 18.33 1.00
CA PHE A 176 8.53 17.87 -0.39
C PHE A 176 7.13 17.99 -0.97
N PRO A 177 7.02 18.25 -2.28
CA PRO A 177 5.74 18.23 -2.97
C PRO A 177 5.20 16.81 -3.07
N PHE A 178 3.88 16.69 -2.97
CA PHE A 178 3.15 15.44 -3.18
C PHE A 178 2.88 15.21 -4.69
N ALA A 179 2.37 16.22 -5.38
CA ALA A 179 2.12 16.17 -6.82
C ALA A 179 2.48 17.50 -7.48
N VAL A 180 2.92 17.44 -8.74
CA VAL A 180 3.32 18.63 -9.51
C VAL A 180 2.83 18.52 -10.94
N VAL A 181 2.21 19.61 -11.43
CA VAL A 181 1.90 19.80 -12.86
C VAL A 181 2.58 21.05 -13.33
N LYS A 182 3.20 20.98 -14.50
CA LYS A 182 3.90 22.10 -15.14
C LYS A 182 3.31 22.42 -16.51
N PHE A 183 3.09 23.69 -16.77
CA PHE A 183 2.73 24.19 -18.09
C PHE A 183 3.73 25.26 -18.56
N SER A 184 3.92 25.37 -19.87
CA SER A 184 4.44 26.60 -20.46
C SER A 184 3.32 27.62 -20.59
N ASN A 185 3.64 28.92 -20.59
CA ASN A 185 2.64 29.97 -20.62
C ASN A 185 1.71 29.91 -21.85
N ASN A 186 2.25 29.50 -23.00
CA ASN A 186 1.49 29.36 -24.26
C ASN A 186 0.62 28.08 -24.31
N ALA A 187 0.82 27.14 -23.38
CA ALA A 187 0.06 25.89 -23.27
C ALA A 187 -0.72 25.79 -21.96
N LEU A 188 -0.82 26.87 -21.16
CA LEU A 188 -1.57 26.90 -19.92
C LEU A 188 -3.09 26.83 -20.20
N PRO A 189 -3.78 25.77 -19.82
CA PRO A 189 -5.23 25.68 -19.94
C PRO A 189 -5.91 26.46 -18.81
N LYS A 190 -7.14 26.95 -19.05
CA LYS A 190 -7.94 27.56 -17.99
C LYS A 190 -8.50 26.57 -16.99
N ILE A 191 -8.71 25.34 -17.44
CA ILE A 191 -9.21 24.22 -16.62
C ILE A 191 -8.32 23.03 -16.88
N PHE A 192 -7.86 22.37 -15.83
CA PHE A 192 -7.09 21.13 -15.90
C PHE A 192 -7.27 20.32 -14.62
N SER A 193 -6.74 19.12 -14.58
CA SER A 193 -6.76 18.28 -13.38
C SER A 193 -5.37 18.00 -12.89
N ILE A 194 -5.20 17.96 -11.56
CA ILE A 194 -4.05 17.37 -10.88
C ILE A 194 -4.55 16.07 -10.27
N ASN A 195 -3.96 14.96 -10.67
CA ASN A 195 -4.44 13.63 -10.28
C ASN A 195 -3.29 12.70 -9.91
N SER A 196 -3.61 11.45 -9.64
CA SER A 196 -2.64 10.44 -9.19
C SER A 196 -1.47 10.24 -10.14
N SER A 197 -1.61 10.50 -11.45
CA SER A 197 -0.50 10.43 -12.43
C SER A 197 0.54 11.54 -12.24
N ASN A 198 0.22 12.58 -11.48
CA ASN A 198 1.09 13.71 -11.21
C ASN A 198 1.86 13.57 -9.87
N LYS A 199 1.71 12.45 -9.16
CA LYS A 199 2.44 12.16 -7.93
C LYS A 199 3.95 12.17 -8.18
N MET A 200 4.70 12.76 -7.26
CA MET A 200 6.17 12.78 -7.34
C MET A 200 6.80 11.42 -7.00
N ILE A 201 6.10 10.62 -6.19
CA ILE A 201 6.45 9.25 -5.83
C ILE A 201 5.19 8.41 -6.07
N SER A 202 5.26 7.44 -6.98
CA SER A 202 4.12 6.62 -7.42
C SER A 202 3.38 5.96 -6.25
N ASP A 203 4.14 5.36 -5.35
CA ASP A 203 3.62 4.55 -4.25
C ASP A 203 3.37 5.34 -2.96
N SER A 204 3.43 6.69 -3.03
CA SER A 204 3.12 7.52 -1.86
C SER A 204 1.63 7.50 -1.55
N MET A 205 1.30 7.38 -0.26
CA MET A 205 -0.09 7.55 0.20
C MET A 205 -0.62 8.93 -0.16
N ILE A 206 -1.89 9.00 -0.50
CA ILE A 206 -2.55 10.28 -0.78
C ILE A 206 -2.85 11.00 0.54
N PRO A 207 -2.30 12.18 0.78
CA PRO A 207 -2.62 12.93 1.99
C PRO A 207 -4.08 13.40 1.96
N LYS A 208 -4.76 13.32 3.10
CA LYS A 208 -6.15 13.79 3.24
C LYS A 208 -6.27 15.28 2.96
N SER A 209 -5.25 16.05 3.34
CA SER A 209 -5.26 17.52 3.19
C SER A 209 -3.97 18.02 2.58
N VAL A 210 -4.11 18.90 1.61
CA VAL A 210 -3.00 19.53 0.89
C VAL A 210 -3.22 21.03 0.75
N ARG A 211 -2.16 21.73 0.35
CA ARG A 211 -2.25 23.10 -0.18
C ARG A 211 -1.78 23.12 -1.61
N LEU A 212 -2.45 23.90 -2.42
CA LEU A 212 -2.03 24.21 -3.77
C LEU A 212 -1.14 25.46 -3.74
N TYR A 213 0.07 25.31 -4.22
CA TYR A 213 1.00 26.41 -4.46
C TYR A 213 1.12 26.60 -5.97
N VAL A 214 1.05 27.84 -6.42
CA VAL A 214 1.32 28.18 -7.81
C VAL A 214 2.59 29.02 -7.86
N LYS A 215 3.55 28.57 -8.66
CA LYS A 215 4.85 29.23 -8.80
C LYS A 215 5.15 29.51 -10.27
N GLY A 216 5.70 30.70 -10.53
CA GLY A 216 6.17 31.08 -11.84
C GLY A 216 7.69 31.00 -11.94
N SER A 217 8.19 30.62 -13.12
CA SER A 217 9.61 30.55 -13.42
C SER A 217 9.90 30.89 -14.87
N ASN A 218 11.05 31.48 -15.13
CA ASN A 218 11.56 31.70 -16.49
C ASN A 218 12.45 30.52 -16.96
N LYS A 219 12.70 29.53 -16.09
CA LYS A 219 13.44 28.31 -16.38
C LYS A 219 12.54 27.07 -16.29
N PRO A 220 12.79 26.01 -17.07
CA PRO A 220 11.94 24.82 -17.13
C PRO A 220 12.08 23.86 -15.93
N SER A 221 12.97 24.12 -15.00
CA SER A 221 13.23 23.29 -13.81
C SER A 221 12.81 23.99 -12.52
N VAL A 222 12.38 23.21 -11.55
CA VAL A 222 12.14 23.67 -10.18
C VAL A 222 13.48 24.04 -9.54
N ASN A 223 13.63 25.29 -9.14
CA ASN A 223 14.82 25.80 -8.43
C ASN A 223 14.39 26.84 -7.38
N ASP A 224 15.34 27.27 -6.56
CA ASP A 224 15.10 28.22 -5.44
C ASP A 224 14.71 29.64 -5.91
N ASN A 225 14.78 29.93 -7.20
CA ASN A 225 14.47 31.24 -7.79
C ASN A 225 13.04 31.30 -8.40
N MET A 226 12.15 30.41 -8.00
CA MET A 226 10.74 30.46 -8.44
C MET A 226 9.97 31.53 -7.67
N HIS A 227 9.16 32.30 -8.38
CA HIS A 227 8.28 33.29 -7.77
C HIS A 227 7.01 32.63 -7.23
N ASP A 228 6.71 32.82 -5.96
CA ASP A 228 5.43 32.44 -5.37
C ASP A 228 4.35 33.36 -5.88
N ILE A 229 3.34 32.81 -6.57
CA ILE A 229 2.23 33.57 -7.14
C ILE A 229 0.98 33.36 -6.28
N TYR A 230 0.73 32.15 -5.83
CA TYR A 230 -0.49 31.81 -5.11
C TYR A 230 -0.26 30.68 -4.11
N LYS A 231 -0.97 30.74 -2.97
CA LYS A 231 -1.04 29.68 -1.98
C LYS A 231 -2.50 29.53 -1.53
N SER A 232 -3.04 28.33 -1.64
CA SER A 232 -4.42 28.04 -1.22
C SER A 232 -4.56 27.93 0.30
N ASN A 233 -5.81 27.96 0.75
CA ASN A 233 -6.19 27.33 2.01
C ASN A 233 -5.96 25.82 1.96
N ILE A 234 -6.20 25.11 3.06
CA ILE A 234 -6.16 23.66 3.09
C ILE A 234 -7.29 23.11 2.20
N ILE A 235 -6.94 22.15 1.35
CA ILE A 235 -7.86 21.44 0.45
C ILE A 235 -7.94 20.01 0.97
N ASP A 236 -9.14 19.54 1.27
CA ASP A 236 -9.41 18.15 1.58
C ASP A 236 -9.60 17.38 0.28
N LEU A 237 -8.63 16.52 -0.07
CA LEU A 237 -8.66 15.73 -1.31
C LEU A 237 -9.73 14.64 -1.30
N SER A 238 -10.26 14.27 -0.13
CA SER A 238 -11.33 13.27 -0.03
C SER A 238 -12.72 13.84 -0.40
N GLN A 239 -12.87 15.16 -0.38
CA GLN A 239 -14.16 15.86 -0.59
C GLN A 239 -14.13 16.85 -1.75
N SER A 240 -12.94 17.22 -2.25
CA SER A 240 -12.80 18.30 -3.22
C SER A 240 -12.64 17.75 -4.64
N GLU A 241 -13.70 17.88 -5.45
CA GLU A 241 -13.64 17.60 -6.88
C GLU A 241 -13.14 18.78 -7.71
N GLU A 242 -13.38 20.02 -7.25
CA GLU A 242 -13.00 21.24 -7.97
C GLU A 242 -12.41 22.30 -7.04
N TYR A 243 -11.37 22.98 -7.50
CA TYR A 243 -10.74 24.11 -6.85
C TYR A 243 -10.63 25.30 -7.79
N ILE A 244 -11.13 26.46 -7.35
CA ILE A 244 -11.11 27.68 -8.14
C ILE A 244 -10.01 28.62 -7.63
N ILE A 245 -9.07 28.97 -8.49
CA ILE A 245 -8.04 29.96 -8.20
C ILE A 245 -8.60 31.35 -8.45
N HIS A 246 -8.88 32.04 -7.35
CA HIS A 246 -9.24 33.45 -7.38
C HIS A 246 -8.00 34.31 -7.17
N SER A 247 -8.01 35.51 -7.80
CA SER A 247 -6.94 36.48 -7.62
C SER A 247 -6.99 37.12 -6.22
N GLN A 248 -6.45 36.47 -5.22
CA GLN A 248 -5.94 37.17 -4.05
C GLN A 248 -4.44 36.98 -4.00
N VAL A 249 -3.76 37.88 -4.63
CA VAL A 249 -2.29 37.95 -4.68
C VAL A 249 -1.81 38.32 -3.30
N ILE A 250 -1.12 37.41 -2.65
CA ILE A 250 -0.23 37.76 -1.55
C ILE A 250 1.14 38.07 -2.15
N LEU A 251 1.29 39.24 -2.66
CA LEU A 251 2.59 39.84 -2.90
C LEU A 251 2.96 40.69 -1.70
N SER A 252 3.58 40.12 -0.70
CA SER A 252 4.48 40.90 0.13
C SER A 252 5.83 40.98 -0.60
N SER A 253 5.95 41.92 -1.51
CA SER A 253 7.26 42.39 -1.94
C SER A 253 7.91 43.04 -0.72
N LYS A 254 8.83 42.35 -0.07
CA LYS A 254 9.84 43.04 0.75
C LYS A 254 10.70 43.85 -0.20
N THR A 255 10.28 45.05 -0.51
CA THR A 255 11.19 46.11 -0.95
C THR A 255 12.13 46.36 0.21
N LYS A 256 13.36 45.84 0.08
CA LYS A 256 14.47 46.33 0.88
C LYS A 256 14.70 47.79 0.46
N HIS A 257 14.18 48.72 1.20
CA HIS A 257 14.72 50.05 1.24
C HIS A 257 16.08 49.98 1.90
N SER A 258 17.11 50.15 1.11
CA SER A 258 18.40 50.55 1.61
C SER A 258 18.29 52.00 2.08
N PRO A 259 18.59 52.36 3.31
CA PRO A 259 18.82 53.76 3.65
C PRO A 259 20.20 54.16 3.07
N CYS A 260 20.15 55.14 2.18
CA CYS A 260 21.31 56.00 1.94
C CYS A 260 21.60 56.78 3.24
N HIS A 261 22.77 56.57 3.82
CA HIS A 261 23.67 57.59 4.34
C HIS A 261 25.00 56.97 4.70
#